data_526da2bee6b77044e6987dfaf223c824
#
_entry.id   526da2bee6b77044e6987dfaf223c824
#
_cell.length_a   1.000
_cell.length_b   1.000
_cell.length_c   1.000
_cell.angle_alpha   90.00
_cell.angle_beta   90.00
_cell.angle_gamma   90.00
#
_symmetry.space_group_name_H-M   'P 1'
#
loop_
_entity.id
_entity.type
_entity.pdbx_description
1 polymer ?
#
loop_
_entity_poly.entity_id
_entity_poly.type
_entity_poly.pdbx_seq_one_letter_code
_entity_poly.pdbx_strand_id
1 'polypeptide(L)'
;MTIHRKILKLGFPFGVLNRDLKLIFASNLAGSFGDGLYSYLLPYYMTENLKADSVQVGILYAIVSLVAASTLFVGGTLADKYDRKKIMIAGWIAWMPAPIIFSFAENWLQMLPGMVLWGFWLGGSTSTAYITTTADKSKLTLTFTALSAAWSVGYIFSPALGGYLAETIGMQTVFYSAFALYASAGLILIFISSQHAKGHAQRPSEERYSFFKLLRTRKLLILSIFFALTIFTMMLFRPFVPQFLAYAYGYGDFDIGILGSICFFGSAVLGILLGKLGDKWRKAYALAGSMVLCCFSLVLLTVSGSFSILMLAFFMAGGSYAIWSIMGAIVGPLAPESIRARWVSVPQTVSMFGSFIAPYIGGVLYDASPYYPFFIAIAITPIIALLASTKIFEE
;
A
#
# COMPACT_ATOMS: atom_id res chain seq x y z
N MET A 1 25.58 -27.65 -18.25
CA MET A 1 24.26 -27.82 -18.90
C MET A 1 23.09 -27.98 -17.91
N THR A 2 23.33 -27.91 -16.59
CA THR A 2 22.29 -28.21 -15.55
C THR A 2 21.67 -26.95 -14.91
N ILE A 3 22.27 -25.77 -15.06
CA ILE A 3 21.75 -24.51 -14.48
C ILE A 3 20.69 -23.88 -15.36
N HIS A 4 20.76 -24.04 -16.68
CA HIS A 4 19.78 -23.47 -17.63
C HIS A 4 18.38 -24.13 -17.56
N ARG A 5 18.25 -25.38 -17.09
CA ARG A 5 16.97 -26.05 -16.91
C ARG A 5 16.23 -25.69 -15.63
N LYS A 6 16.89 -25.08 -14.63
CA LYS A 6 16.24 -24.61 -13.38
C LYS A 6 15.59 -23.24 -13.51
N ILE A 7 16.03 -22.41 -14.44
CA ILE A 7 15.51 -21.05 -14.65
C ILE A 7 14.21 -21.06 -15.45
N LEU A 8 14.01 -22.04 -16.33
CA LEU A 8 12.80 -22.17 -17.17
C LEU A 8 11.59 -22.86 -16.50
N LYS A 9 11.68 -23.20 -15.20
CA LYS A 9 10.54 -23.66 -14.38
C LYS A 9 10.00 -22.58 -13.43
N LEU A 10 10.27 -21.31 -13.67
CA LEU A 10 9.57 -20.16 -13.10
C LEU A 10 8.22 -19.94 -13.82
N GLY A 11 7.47 -21.01 -14.04
CA GLY A 11 6.03 -20.89 -14.28
C GLY A 11 5.41 -20.22 -13.06
N PHE A 12 4.58 -19.21 -13.27
CA PHE A 12 3.82 -18.54 -12.22
C PHE A 12 3.22 -19.62 -11.30
N PRO A 13 3.29 -19.52 -9.97
CA PRO A 13 2.98 -20.61 -9.05
C PRO A 13 1.46 -20.92 -8.94
N PHE A 14 0.71 -20.87 -10.06
CA PHE A 14 -0.70 -21.23 -10.10
C PHE A 14 -0.99 -22.65 -9.59
N GLY A 15 -0.01 -23.56 -9.67
CA GLY A 15 -0.14 -24.93 -9.17
C GLY A 15 -0.23 -25.03 -7.64
N VAL A 16 0.09 -23.96 -6.91
CA VAL A 16 -0.01 -23.91 -5.44
C VAL A 16 -1.38 -23.41 -5.00
N LEU A 17 -2.12 -22.72 -5.88
CA LEU A 17 -3.40 -22.13 -5.59
C LEU A 17 -4.52 -23.15 -5.86
N ASN A 18 -5.31 -23.46 -4.83
CA ASN A 18 -6.57 -24.17 -5.02
C ASN A 18 -7.63 -23.28 -5.70
N ARG A 19 -8.83 -23.80 -5.91
CA ARG A 19 -9.92 -23.07 -6.59
C ARG A 19 -10.22 -21.72 -5.93
N ASP A 20 -10.43 -21.69 -4.62
CA ASP A 20 -10.79 -20.47 -3.90
C ASP A 20 -9.66 -19.43 -3.94
N LEU A 21 -8.40 -19.86 -3.80
CA LEU A 21 -7.24 -18.99 -3.89
C LEU A 21 -7.02 -18.44 -5.30
N LYS A 22 -7.38 -19.19 -6.36
CA LYS A 22 -7.39 -18.68 -7.75
C LYS A 22 -8.46 -17.60 -7.94
N LEU A 23 -9.64 -17.78 -7.34
CA LEU A 23 -10.69 -16.78 -7.37
C LEU A 23 -10.28 -15.51 -6.60
N ILE A 24 -9.63 -15.65 -5.44
CA ILE A 24 -9.07 -14.51 -4.70
C ILE A 24 -7.97 -13.83 -5.52
N PHE A 25 -7.13 -14.59 -6.23
CA PHE A 25 -6.13 -14.02 -7.14
C PHE A 25 -6.79 -13.16 -8.22
N ALA A 26 -7.82 -13.67 -8.88
CA ALA A 26 -8.56 -12.96 -9.93
C ALA A 26 -9.27 -11.72 -9.37
N SER A 27 -9.89 -11.83 -8.21
CA SER A 27 -10.51 -10.69 -7.50
C SER A 27 -9.48 -9.61 -7.16
N ASN A 28 -8.33 -9.99 -6.61
CA ASN A 28 -7.25 -9.05 -6.29
C ASN A 28 -6.70 -8.37 -7.54
N LEU A 29 -6.53 -9.11 -8.64
CA LEU A 29 -6.06 -8.55 -9.91
C LEU A 29 -7.06 -7.53 -10.47
N ALA A 30 -8.35 -7.88 -10.52
CA ALA A 30 -9.38 -6.95 -11.00
C ALA A 30 -9.48 -5.71 -10.11
N GLY A 31 -9.48 -5.90 -8.78
CA GLY A 31 -9.55 -4.81 -7.83
C GLY A 31 -8.35 -3.89 -7.87
N SER A 32 -7.14 -4.43 -7.88
CA SER A 32 -5.91 -3.62 -7.98
C SER A 32 -5.78 -2.90 -9.31
N PHE A 33 -6.24 -3.52 -10.38
CA PHE A 33 -6.28 -2.87 -11.68
C PHE A 33 -7.26 -1.69 -11.67
N GLY A 34 -8.47 -1.88 -11.10
CA GLY A 34 -9.46 -0.81 -10.95
C GLY A 34 -8.95 0.34 -10.08
N ASP A 35 -8.32 0.02 -8.94
CA ASP A 35 -7.74 1.03 -8.05
C ASP A 35 -6.60 1.80 -8.71
N GLY A 36 -5.70 1.10 -9.37
CA GLY A 36 -4.55 1.72 -10.02
C GLY A 36 -4.91 2.62 -11.21
N LEU A 37 -6.08 2.44 -11.85
CA LEU A 37 -6.52 3.31 -12.93
C LEU A 37 -6.60 4.79 -12.49
N TYR A 38 -7.03 5.06 -11.26
CA TYR A 38 -7.27 6.43 -10.80
C TYR A 38 -6.47 6.84 -9.57
N SER A 39 -6.09 5.91 -8.70
CA SER A 39 -5.53 6.24 -7.38
C SER A 39 -4.28 7.11 -7.46
N TYR A 40 -3.45 6.90 -8.48
CA TYR A 40 -2.25 7.69 -8.72
C TYR A 40 -2.56 9.08 -9.29
N LEU A 41 -3.60 9.21 -10.11
CA LEU A 41 -4.02 10.46 -10.74
C LEU A 41 -4.94 11.30 -9.85
N LEU A 42 -5.54 10.68 -8.83
CA LEU A 42 -6.59 11.27 -8.01
C LEU A 42 -6.19 12.61 -7.37
N PRO A 43 -4.97 12.80 -6.78
CA PRO A 43 -4.58 14.09 -6.24
C PRO A 43 -4.51 15.19 -7.31
N TYR A 44 -4.00 14.86 -8.50
CA TYR A 44 -3.94 15.76 -9.63
C TYR A 44 -5.34 16.15 -10.11
N TYR A 45 -6.25 15.18 -10.26
CA TYR A 45 -7.65 15.42 -10.58
C TYR A 45 -8.34 16.36 -9.58
N MET A 46 -8.11 16.16 -8.28
CA MET A 46 -8.67 17.03 -7.24
C MET A 46 -8.21 18.49 -7.41
N THR A 47 -6.96 18.71 -7.75
CA THR A 47 -6.40 20.05 -7.91
C THR A 47 -6.86 20.68 -9.23
N GLU A 48 -6.74 19.98 -10.33
CA GLU A 48 -7.01 20.55 -11.67
C GLU A 48 -8.51 20.67 -11.96
N ASN A 49 -9.28 19.65 -11.66
CA ASN A 49 -10.70 19.59 -12.01
C ASN A 49 -11.60 20.17 -10.90
N LEU A 50 -11.33 19.83 -9.64
CA LEU A 50 -12.16 20.26 -8.52
C LEU A 50 -11.64 21.52 -7.83
N LYS A 51 -10.52 22.07 -8.30
CA LYS A 51 -9.87 23.27 -7.76
C LYS A 51 -9.59 23.19 -6.24
N ALA A 52 -9.32 21.98 -5.78
CA ALA A 52 -8.92 21.76 -4.40
C ALA A 52 -7.52 22.32 -4.17
N ASP A 53 -7.33 23.03 -3.07
CA ASP A 53 -6.00 23.41 -2.63
C ASP A 53 -5.24 22.22 -2.00
N SER A 54 -3.96 22.36 -1.81
CA SER A 54 -3.11 21.27 -1.31
C SER A 54 -3.46 20.85 0.12
N VAL A 55 -3.98 21.75 0.94
CA VAL A 55 -4.45 21.44 2.30
C VAL A 55 -5.70 20.57 2.26
N GLN A 56 -6.65 20.88 1.37
CA GLN A 56 -7.87 20.12 1.16
C GLN A 56 -7.56 18.70 0.66
N VAL A 57 -6.63 18.55 -0.29
CA VAL A 57 -6.12 17.25 -0.73
C VAL A 57 -5.50 16.50 0.45
N GLY A 58 -4.67 17.17 1.24
CA GLY A 58 -4.07 16.61 2.45
C GLY A 58 -5.10 16.10 3.47
N ILE A 59 -6.18 16.87 3.71
CA ILE A 59 -7.30 16.48 4.58
C ILE A 59 -8.00 15.21 4.07
N LEU A 60 -8.28 15.14 2.77
CA LEU A 60 -8.94 13.98 2.17
C LEU A 60 -8.12 12.70 2.34
N TYR A 61 -6.81 12.76 2.10
CA TYR A 61 -5.91 11.62 2.31
C TYR A 61 -5.71 11.27 3.80
N ALA A 62 -5.75 12.27 4.68
CA ALA A 62 -5.76 12.05 6.12
C ALA A 62 -6.99 11.24 6.56
N ILE A 63 -8.17 11.59 6.04
CA ILE A 63 -9.43 10.87 6.31
C ILE A 63 -9.35 9.42 5.82
N VAL A 64 -8.85 9.16 4.61
CA VAL A 64 -8.63 7.80 4.10
C VAL A 64 -7.76 6.99 5.07
N SER A 65 -6.65 7.56 5.51
CA SER A 65 -5.72 6.89 6.44
C SER A 65 -6.36 6.58 7.79
N LEU A 66 -7.15 7.52 8.33
CA LEU A 66 -7.87 7.34 9.59
C LEU A 66 -8.93 6.24 9.49
N VAL A 67 -9.72 6.24 8.42
CA VAL A 67 -10.75 5.21 8.18
C VAL A 67 -10.11 3.85 7.96
N ALA A 68 -9.00 3.77 7.20
CA ALA A 68 -8.27 2.53 6.97
C ALA A 68 -7.71 1.94 8.28
N ALA A 69 -7.10 2.75 9.13
CA ALA A 69 -6.60 2.32 10.44
C ALA A 69 -7.73 1.76 11.32
N SER A 70 -8.88 2.45 11.35
CA SER A 70 -10.04 2.07 12.17
C SER A 70 -10.70 0.77 11.66
N THR A 71 -10.91 0.67 10.36
CA THR A 71 -11.65 -0.45 9.73
C THR A 71 -10.82 -1.72 9.61
N LEU A 72 -9.50 -1.63 9.52
CA LEU A 72 -8.60 -2.79 9.55
C LEU A 72 -8.74 -3.59 10.85
N PHE A 73 -8.83 -2.90 11.99
CA PHE A 73 -9.04 -3.53 13.29
C PHE A 73 -10.43 -4.15 13.40
N VAL A 74 -11.46 -3.43 12.94
CA VAL A 74 -12.85 -3.92 12.92
C VAL A 74 -12.96 -5.16 12.03
N GLY A 75 -12.36 -5.15 10.85
CA GLY A 75 -12.34 -6.29 9.92
C GLY A 75 -11.76 -7.56 10.53
N GLY A 76 -10.65 -7.45 11.28
CA GLY A 76 -10.08 -8.58 12.03
C GLY A 76 -11.02 -9.16 13.07
N THR A 77 -11.68 -8.29 13.83
CA THR A 77 -12.65 -8.70 14.88
C THR A 77 -13.90 -9.37 14.28
N LEU A 78 -14.38 -8.85 13.16
CA LEU A 78 -15.51 -9.43 12.44
C LEU A 78 -15.14 -10.80 11.81
N ALA A 79 -13.92 -10.95 11.29
CA ALA A 79 -13.43 -12.20 10.71
C ALA A 79 -13.37 -13.38 11.72
N ASP A 80 -13.25 -13.06 12.99
CA ASP A 80 -13.30 -14.06 14.09
C ASP A 80 -14.71 -14.48 14.47
N LYS A 81 -15.72 -13.64 14.17
CA LYS A 81 -17.12 -13.87 14.60
C LYS A 81 -18.03 -14.34 13.47
N TYR A 82 -17.78 -13.89 12.25
CA TYR A 82 -18.66 -14.08 11.11
C TYR A 82 -17.97 -14.82 9.97
N ASP A 83 -18.76 -15.19 8.96
CA ASP A 83 -18.25 -15.78 7.72
C ASP A 83 -17.28 -14.82 7.00
N ARG A 84 -16.03 -15.23 6.88
CA ARG A 84 -14.96 -14.46 6.26
C ARG A 84 -15.26 -14.07 4.82
N LYS A 85 -15.92 -14.96 4.05
CA LYS A 85 -16.39 -14.66 2.70
C LYS A 85 -17.29 -13.44 2.67
N LYS A 86 -18.29 -13.38 3.57
CA LYS A 86 -19.24 -12.26 3.65
C LYS A 86 -18.54 -10.94 3.98
N ILE A 87 -17.54 -10.96 4.85
CA ILE A 87 -16.78 -9.75 5.23
C ILE A 87 -15.90 -9.28 4.07
N MET A 88 -15.26 -10.20 3.33
CA MET A 88 -14.49 -9.85 2.14
C MET A 88 -15.37 -9.22 1.06
N ILE A 89 -16.56 -9.77 0.82
CA ILE A 89 -17.54 -9.20 -0.11
C ILE A 89 -18.01 -7.83 0.38
N ALA A 90 -18.32 -7.68 1.68
CA ALA A 90 -18.70 -6.40 2.26
C ALA A 90 -17.63 -5.32 2.09
N GLY A 91 -16.34 -5.70 2.15
CA GLY A 91 -15.23 -4.80 1.86
C GLY A 91 -15.29 -4.24 0.43
N TRP A 92 -15.53 -5.08 -0.57
CA TRP A 92 -15.69 -4.62 -1.96
C TRP A 92 -16.96 -3.80 -2.18
N ILE A 93 -18.08 -4.18 -1.53
CA ILE A 93 -19.32 -3.38 -1.58
C ILE A 93 -19.11 -1.99 -1.00
N ALA A 94 -18.29 -1.84 0.05
CA ALA A 94 -17.95 -0.54 0.60
C ALA A 94 -17.06 0.28 -0.34
N TRP A 95 -16.10 -0.34 -1.05
CA TRP A 95 -15.19 0.34 -1.97
C TRP A 95 -15.84 0.73 -3.29
N MET A 96 -16.70 -0.13 -3.80
CA MET A 96 -17.30 -0.02 -5.14
C MET A 96 -17.96 1.34 -5.43
N PRO A 97 -18.73 1.98 -4.51
CA PRO A 97 -19.35 3.28 -4.79
C PRO A 97 -18.35 4.45 -4.84
N ALA A 98 -17.14 4.31 -4.29
CA ALA A 98 -16.20 5.42 -4.19
C ALA A 98 -15.89 6.07 -5.55
N PRO A 99 -15.47 5.36 -6.62
CA PRO A 99 -15.20 5.97 -7.91
C PRO A 99 -16.46 6.58 -8.55
N ILE A 100 -17.65 6.03 -8.28
CA ILE A 100 -18.89 6.65 -8.75
C ILE A 100 -19.13 8.01 -8.07
N ILE A 101 -18.93 8.08 -6.76
CA ILE A 101 -19.03 9.35 -6.02
C ILE A 101 -18.01 10.36 -6.57
N PHE A 102 -16.77 9.92 -6.87
CA PHE A 102 -15.75 10.77 -7.46
C PHE A 102 -16.15 11.30 -8.83
N SER A 103 -16.84 10.51 -9.65
CA SER A 103 -17.27 10.92 -10.99
C SER A 103 -18.32 12.04 -11.02
N PHE A 104 -19.09 12.19 -9.93
CA PHE A 104 -20.11 13.22 -9.77
C PHE A 104 -19.67 14.40 -8.91
N ALA A 105 -18.46 14.35 -8.34
CA ALA A 105 -17.98 15.42 -7.49
C ALA A 105 -17.61 16.66 -8.31
N GLU A 106 -18.16 17.82 -7.94
CA GLU A 106 -17.89 19.13 -8.51
C GLU A 106 -16.94 19.98 -7.65
N ASN A 107 -16.71 19.54 -6.42
CA ASN A 107 -15.79 20.16 -5.47
C ASN A 107 -15.23 19.12 -4.49
N TRP A 108 -14.18 19.50 -3.76
CA TRP A 108 -13.47 18.60 -2.87
C TRP A 108 -14.33 18.04 -1.72
N LEU A 109 -15.34 18.79 -1.22
CA LEU A 109 -16.22 18.31 -0.14
C LEU A 109 -17.10 17.15 -0.61
N GLN A 110 -17.54 17.17 -1.89
CA GLN A 110 -18.32 16.09 -2.47
C GLN A 110 -17.49 14.81 -2.67
N MET A 111 -16.15 14.91 -2.69
CA MET A 111 -15.25 13.74 -2.66
C MET A 111 -15.27 13.01 -1.32
N LEU A 112 -15.58 13.70 -0.23
CA LEU A 112 -15.41 13.20 1.13
C LEU A 112 -16.13 11.85 1.39
N PRO A 113 -17.40 11.64 1.02
CA PRO A 113 -18.05 10.34 1.18
C PRO A 113 -17.33 9.21 0.43
N GLY A 114 -16.87 9.48 -0.80
CA GLY A 114 -16.10 8.52 -1.60
C GLY A 114 -14.75 8.20 -0.95
N MET A 115 -14.04 9.20 -0.40
CA MET A 115 -12.77 9.01 0.30
C MET A 115 -12.94 8.19 1.58
N VAL A 116 -14.04 8.40 2.33
CA VAL A 116 -14.39 7.56 3.48
C VAL A 116 -14.60 6.12 3.04
N LEU A 117 -15.40 5.87 2.00
CA LEU A 117 -15.65 4.53 1.49
C LEU A 117 -14.36 3.87 0.94
N TRP A 118 -13.54 4.62 0.23
CA TRP A 118 -12.24 4.12 -0.27
C TRP A 118 -11.27 3.77 0.87
N GLY A 119 -11.39 4.44 2.02
CA GLY A 119 -10.64 4.12 3.23
C GLY A 119 -11.08 2.83 3.95
N PHE A 120 -12.21 2.21 3.59
CA PHE A 120 -12.71 1.01 4.28
C PHE A 120 -11.87 -0.23 3.97
N TRP A 121 -10.96 -0.59 4.86
CA TRP A 121 -10.04 -1.72 4.69
C TRP A 121 -10.48 -3.00 5.42
N LEU A 122 -11.78 -3.32 5.41
CA LEU A 122 -12.36 -4.49 6.11
C LEU A 122 -11.78 -5.83 5.60
N GLY A 123 -11.52 -5.91 4.30
CA GLY A 123 -11.08 -7.14 3.64
C GLY A 123 -9.64 -7.56 3.95
N GLY A 124 -8.76 -6.65 4.36
CA GLY A 124 -7.32 -6.92 4.47
C GLY A 124 -6.97 -7.99 5.50
N SER A 125 -7.36 -7.81 6.75
CA SER A 125 -7.14 -8.79 7.83
C SER A 125 -7.96 -10.07 7.61
N THR A 126 -9.20 -9.93 7.10
CA THR A 126 -10.09 -11.05 6.81
C THR A 126 -9.56 -11.95 5.70
N SER A 127 -9.04 -11.36 4.60
CA SER A 127 -8.40 -12.09 3.50
C SER A 127 -7.17 -12.85 3.99
N THR A 128 -6.33 -12.24 4.81
CA THR A 128 -5.18 -12.90 5.43
C THR A 128 -5.61 -14.13 6.24
N ALA A 129 -6.65 -14.01 7.06
CA ALA A 129 -7.19 -15.13 7.85
C ALA A 129 -7.79 -16.22 6.97
N TYR A 130 -8.51 -15.86 5.89
CA TYR A 130 -9.05 -16.80 4.92
C TYR A 130 -7.94 -17.61 4.23
N ILE A 131 -6.94 -16.90 3.69
CA ILE A 131 -5.81 -17.49 2.97
C ILE A 131 -5.03 -18.44 3.89
N THR A 132 -4.70 -18.02 5.10
CA THR A 132 -3.94 -18.82 6.08
C THR A 132 -4.66 -20.12 6.44
N THR A 133 -6.00 -20.12 6.44
CA THR A 133 -6.81 -21.30 6.74
C THR A 133 -6.95 -22.23 5.53
N THR A 134 -7.00 -21.66 4.32
CA THR A 134 -7.28 -22.39 3.07
C THR A 134 -6.02 -22.93 2.38
N ALA A 135 -4.88 -22.25 2.56
CA ALA A 135 -3.63 -22.64 1.92
C ALA A 135 -3.00 -23.87 2.57
N ASP A 136 -2.24 -24.61 1.78
CA ASP A 136 -1.33 -25.65 2.27
C ASP A 136 -0.28 -25.00 3.19
N LYS A 137 -0.21 -25.46 4.43
CA LYS A 137 0.72 -24.91 5.45
C LYS A 137 2.19 -24.98 5.02
N SER A 138 2.55 -26.04 4.27
CA SER A 138 3.92 -26.19 3.74
C SER A 138 4.28 -25.19 2.64
N LYS A 139 3.27 -24.56 2.01
CA LYS A 139 3.42 -23.63 0.89
C LYS A 139 2.82 -22.24 1.17
N LEU A 140 2.58 -21.92 2.43
CA LEU A 140 1.88 -20.70 2.84
C LEU A 140 2.57 -19.43 2.34
N THR A 141 3.88 -19.33 2.49
CA THR A 141 4.67 -18.18 2.00
C THR A 141 4.53 -18.01 0.48
N LEU A 142 4.63 -19.11 -0.27
CA LEU A 142 4.50 -19.08 -1.73
C LEU A 142 3.08 -18.67 -2.16
N THR A 143 2.06 -19.10 -1.40
CA THR A 143 0.66 -18.71 -1.64
C THR A 143 0.47 -17.20 -1.44
N PHE A 144 0.97 -16.63 -0.35
CA PHE A 144 0.90 -15.19 -0.13
C PHE A 144 1.67 -14.41 -1.20
N THR A 145 2.85 -14.87 -1.60
CA THR A 145 3.63 -14.25 -2.68
C THR A 145 2.85 -14.26 -4.00
N ALA A 146 2.22 -15.39 -4.34
CA ALA A 146 1.42 -15.50 -5.56
C ALA A 146 0.22 -14.52 -5.54
N LEU A 147 -0.48 -14.42 -4.41
CA LEU A 147 -1.62 -13.51 -4.27
C LEU A 147 -1.20 -12.03 -4.25
N SER A 148 -0.05 -11.71 -3.66
CA SER A 148 0.52 -10.37 -3.71
C SER A 148 0.97 -9.97 -5.12
N ALA A 149 1.40 -10.93 -5.93
CA ALA A 149 1.75 -10.67 -7.33
C ALA A 149 0.53 -10.20 -8.15
N ALA A 150 -0.70 -10.63 -7.82
CA ALA A 150 -1.91 -10.14 -8.47
C ALA A 150 -2.06 -8.61 -8.28
N TRP A 151 -1.84 -8.12 -7.06
CA TRP A 151 -1.86 -6.69 -6.76
C TRP A 151 -0.77 -5.94 -7.55
N SER A 152 0.46 -6.44 -7.54
CA SER A 152 1.57 -5.81 -8.23
C SER A 152 1.34 -5.72 -9.75
N VAL A 153 0.85 -6.79 -10.37
CA VAL A 153 0.55 -6.81 -11.81
C VAL A 153 -0.54 -5.80 -12.16
N GLY A 154 -1.59 -5.72 -11.36
CA GLY A 154 -2.65 -4.73 -11.54
C GLY A 154 -2.08 -3.31 -11.57
N TYR A 155 -1.34 -2.94 -10.57
CA TYR A 155 -0.77 -1.59 -10.45
C TYR A 155 0.35 -1.26 -11.46
N ILE A 156 1.04 -2.23 -12.06
CA ILE A 156 2.07 -1.93 -13.06
C ILE A 156 1.47 -1.33 -14.33
N PHE A 157 0.31 -1.81 -14.77
CA PHE A 157 -0.26 -1.39 -16.05
C PHE A 157 -1.38 -0.35 -15.91
N SER A 158 -2.11 -0.37 -14.81
CA SER A 158 -3.33 0.42 -14.67
C SER A 158 -3.11 1.94 -14.59
N PRO A 159 -2.08 2.51 -13.95
CA PRO A 159 -1.91 3.96 -13.95
C PRO A 159 -1.67 4.54 -15.33
N ALA A 160 -0.85 3.89 -16.16
CA ALA A 160 -0.62 4.33 -17.55
C ALA A 160 -1.91 4.26 -18.40
N LEU A 161 -2.68 3.18 -18.25
CA LEU A 161 -3.98 3.06 -18.92
C LEU A 161 -4.97 4.11 -18.40
N GLY A 162 -5.00 4.33 -17.08
CA GLY A 162 -5.83 5.36 -16.45
C GLY A 162 -5.51 6.74 -16.95
N GLY A 163 -4.23 7.10 -17.04
CA GLY A 163 -3.77 8.37 -17.59
C GLY A 163 -4.15 8.54 -19.06
N TYR A 164 -3.96 7.49 -19.86
CA TYR A 164 -4.40 7.52 -21.28
C TYR A 164 -5.91 7.74 -21.42
N LEU A 165 -6.72 7.03 -20.63
CA LEU A 165 -8.18 7.20 -20.66
C LEU A 165 -8.60 8.58 -20.14
N ALA A 166 -7.95 9.09 -19.09
CA ALA A 166 -8.23 10.40 -18.52
C ALA A 166 -7.97 11.51 -19.55
N GLU A 167 -6.84 11.45 -20.24
CA GLU A 167 -6.44 12.45 -21.24
C GLU A 167 -7.28 12.40 -22.52
N THR A 168 -7.64 11.19 -23.00
CA THR A 168 -8.33 11.02 -24.29
C THR A 168 -9.84 11.09 -24.22
N ILE A 169 -10.44 10.59 -23.14
CA ILE A 169 -11.89 10.43 -23.00
C ILE A 169 -12.41 11.22 -21.78
N GLY A 170 -11.59 11.38 -20.74
CA GLY A 170 -11.91 12.08 -19.51
C GLY A 170 -11.93 11.19 -18.27
N MET A 171 -11.69 11.82 -17.12
CA MET A 171 -11.54 11.13 -15.83
C MET A 171 -12.81 10.38 -15.38
N GLN A 172 -14.01 10.79 -15.81
CA GLN A 172 -15.27 10.09 -15.54
C GLN A 172 -15.23 8.64 -16.07
N THR A 173 -14.67 8.43 -17.28
CA THR A 173 -14.52 7.11 -17.88
C THR A 173 -13.60 6.22 -17.05
N VAL A 174 -12.54 6.80 -16.48
CA VAL A 174 -11.62 6.11 -15.58
C VAL A 174 -12.37 5.64 -14.32
N PHE A 175 -13.17 6.51 -13.71
CA PHE A 175 -13.97 6.16 -12.53
C PHE A 175 -15.03 5.08 -12.82
N TYR A 176 -15.74 5.15 -13.95
CA TYR A 176 -16.70 4.11 -14.33
C TYR A 176 -16.01 2.78 -14.60
N SER A 177 -14.84 2.79 -15.22
CA SER A 177 -14.04 1.58 -15.45
C SER A 177 -13.57 0.97 -14.12
N ALA A 178 -13.12 1.80 -13.18
CA ALA A 178 -12.74 1.36 -11.84
C ALA A 178 -13.92 0.76 -11.07
N PHE A 179 -15.11 1.38 -11.14
CA PHE A 179 -16.34 0.84 -10.57
C PHE A 179 -16.65 -0.56 -11.12
N ALA A 180 -16.61 -0.73 -12.46
CA ALA A 180 -16.88 -2.01 -13.09
C ALA A 180 -15.90 -3.11 -12.66
N LEU A 181 -14.61 -2.74 -12.49
CA LEU A 181 -13.57 -3.65 -12.01
C LEU A 181 -13.75 -4.00 -10.52
N TYR A 182 -14.12 -3.06 -9.68
CA TYR A 182 -14.46 -3.33 -8.28
C TYR A 182 -15.70 -4.21 -8.14
N ALA A 183 -16.73 -3.95 -8.96
CA ALA A 183 -17.91 -4.79 -9.02
C ALA A 183 -17.54 -6.24 -9.44
N SER A 184 -16.70 -6.39 -10.47
CA SER A 184 -16.22 -7.69 -10.91
C SER A 184 -15.40 -8.42 -9.82
N ALA A 185 -14.54 -7.68 -9.10
CA ALA A 185 -13.77 -8.22 -7.98
C ALA A 185 -14.68 -8.75 -6.86
N GLY A 186 -15.70 -8.00 -6.49
CA GLY A 186 -16.72 -8.41 -5.53
C GLY A 186 -17.53 -9.62 -5.99
N LEU A 187 -17.97 -9.62 -7.27
CA LEU A 187 -18.72 -10.73 -7.87
C LEU A 187 -17.90 -12.03 -7.91
N ILE A 188 -16.61 -11.97 -8.23
CA ILE A 188 -15.73 -13.16 -8.21
C ILE A 188 -15.71 -13.80 -6.82
N LEU A 189 -15.71 -13.01 -5.74
CA LEU A 189 -15.69 -13.53 -4.37
C LEU A 189 -16.99 -14.24 -3.97
N ILE A 190 -18.10 -14.04 -4.70
CA ILE A 190 -19.34 -14.80 -4.44
C ILE A 190 -19.11 -16.31 -4.67
N PHE A 191 -18.16 -16.68 -5.51
CA PHE A 191 -17.89 -18.09 -5.86
C PHE A 191 -16.87 -18.77 -4.95
N ILE A 192 -16.23 -18.09 -3.99
CA ILE A 192 -15.37 -18.76 -2.99
C ILE A 192 -16.22 -19.49 -1.95
N SER A 193 -15.65 -20.48 -1.29
CA SER A 193 -16.30 -21.23 -0.22
C SER A 193 -16.51 -20.39 1.04
N SER A 194 -17.63 -20.60 1.74
CA SER A 194 -17.86 -20.00 3.07
C SER A 194 -16.85 -20.51 4.08
N GLN A 195 -16.32 -19.61 4.92
CA GLN A 195 -15.34 -19.96 5.92
C GLN A 195 -15.62 -19.23 7.24
N HIS A 196 -15.98 -19.99 8.25
CA HIS A 196 -16.14 -19.50 9.63
C HIS A 196 -14.85 -19.80 10.41
N ALA A 197 -14.50 -18.93 11.35
CA ALA A 197 -13.51 -19.28 12.36
C ALA A 197 -14.03 -20.53 13.09
N LYS A 198 -13.28 -21.65 13.05
CA LYS A 198 -13.61 -22.81 13.87
C LYS A 198 -13.63 -22.33 15.30
N GLY A 199 -14.80 -22.52 15.97
CA GLY A 199 -15.15 -21.94 17.24
C GLY A 199 -13.96 -21.79 18.18
N HIS A 200 -13.88 -20.68 18.87
CA HIS A 200 -13.04 -20.49 20.04
C HIS A 200 -13.54 -21.42 21.17
N ALA A 201 -13.44 -22.75 20.95
CA ALA A 201 -13.41 -23.67 22.06
C ALA A 201 -12.11 -23.34 22.78
N GLN A 202 -12.28 -22.54 23.84
CA GLN A 202 -11.35 -22.41 24.96
C GLN A 202 -9.87 -22.48 24.57
N ARG A 203 -9.32 -21.40 23.95
CA ARG A 203 -7.94 -21.10 24.26
C ARG A 203 -7.93 -20.77 25.74
N PRO A 204 -7.11 -21.52 26.54
CA PRO A 204 -6.91 -21.16 27.95
C PRO A 204 -6.61 -19.67 28.00
N SER A 205 -6.91 -19.03 29.11
CA SER A 205 -6.65 -17.64 29.39
C SER A 205 -5.16 -17.28 29.17
N GLU A 206 -4.70 -17.37 27.90
CA GLU A 206 -3.46 -16.74 27.48
C GLU A 206 -3.67 -15.27 27.80
N GLU A 207 -2.95 -14.77 28.79
CA GLU A 207 -2.93 -13.38 29.20
C GLU A 207 -3.19 -12.51 27.99
N ARG A 208 -4.30 -11.78 27.97
CA ARG A 208 -4.62 -10.79 26.94
C ARG A 208 -3.49 -9.78 26.95
N TYR A 209 -2.45 -10.03 26.16
CA TYR A 209 -1.43 -9.02 25.90
C TYR A 209 -2.13 -7.85 25.25
N SER A 210 -2.50 -6.88 26.10
CA SER A 210 -3.10 -5.62 25.65
C SER A 210 -2.10 -4.94 24.71
N PHE A 211 -2.60 -4.30 23.64
CA PHE A 211 -1.81 -3.45 22.75
C PHE A 211 -0.87 -2.52 23.53
N PHE A 212 -1.38 -1.86 24.57
CA PHE A 212 -0.60 -0.96 25.43
C PHE A 212 0.49 -1.68 26.23
N LYS A 213 0.26 -2.93 26.67
CA LYS A 213 1.29 -3.71 27.36
C LYS A 213 2.43 -4.09 26.43
N LEU A 214 2.11 -4.45 25.17
CA LEU A 214 3.12 -4.73 24.14
C LEU A 214 3.91 -3.48 23.76
N LEU A 215 3.23 -2.35 23.57
CA LEU A 215 3.85 -1.07 23.23
C LEU A 215 4.83 -0.57 24.31
N ARG A 216 4.62 -0.94 25.59
CA ARG A 216 5.56 -0.63 26.69
C ARG A 216 6.88 -1.40 26.60
N THR A 217 6.99 -2.44 25.78
CA THR A 217 8.26 -3.12 25.54
C THR A 217 9.20 -2.17 24.80
N ARG A 218 10.30 -1.77 25.44
CA ARG A 218 11.23 -0.74 24.94
C ARG A 218 11.63 -0.93 23.48
N LYS A 219 11.99 -2.15 23.10
CA LYS A 219 12.40 -2.48 21.73
C LYS A 219 11.25 -2.27 20.75
N LEU A 220 10.04 -2.75 21.08
CA LEU A 220 8.86 -2.61 20.21
C LEU A 220 8.43 -1.16 20.09
N LEU A 221 8.52 -0.37 21.18
CA LEU A 221 8.25 1.07 21.16
C LEU A 221 9.21 1.82 20.23
N ILE A 222 10.51 1.55 20.33
CA ILE A 222 11.52 2.18 19.48
C ILE A 222 11.27 1.84 18.00
N LEU A 223 11.02 0.57 17.70
CA LEU A 223 10.70 0.15 16.33
C LEU A 223 9.40 0.79 15.82
N SER A 224 8.38 0.88 16.68
CA SER A 224 7.10 1.52 16.33
C SER A 224 7.27 3.00 15.99
N ILE A 225 8.02 3.75 16.80
CA ILE A 225 8.32 5.17 16.55
C ILE A 225 9.14 5.32 15.27
N PHE A 226 10.14 4.46 15.07
CA PHE A 226 10.98 4.50 13.88
C PHE A 226 10.17 4.26 12.59
N PHE A 227 9.33 3.22 12.55
CA PHE A 227 8.48 2.95 11.40
C PHE A 227 7.39 4.00 11.22
N ALA A 228 6.84 4.56 12.31
CA ALA A 228 5.91 5.68 12.24
C ALA A 228 6.55 6.91 11.59
N LEU A 229 7.78 7.26 11.98
CA LEU A 229 8.53 8.35 11.36
C LEU A 229 8.81 8.07 9.88
N THR A 230 9.17 6.83 9.55
CA THR A 230 9.42 6.41 8.15
C THR A 230 8.16 6.58 7.29
N ILE A 231 7.02 6.05 7.74
CA ILE A 231 5.75 6.15 7.00
C ILE A 231 5.23 7.58 6.98
N PHE A 232 5.36 8.32 8.09
CA PHE A 232 5.06 9.75 8.14
C PHE A 232 5.81 10.51 7.05
N THR A 233 7.14 10.33 6.95
CA THR A 233 7.97 10.98 5.92
C THR A 233 7.50 10.64 4.52
N MET A 234 7.10 9.38 4.26
CA MET A 234 6.56 8.96 2.97
C MET A 234 5.23 9.65 2.65
N MET A 235 4.31 9.70 3.61
CA MET A 235 2.99 10.27 3.41
C MET A 235 3.00 11.80 3.33
N LEU A 236 4.07 12.44 3.79
CA LEU A 236 4.26 13.89 3.73
C LEU A 236 4.28 14.41 2.29
N PHE A 237 4.88 13.67 1.36
CA PHE A 237 5.08 14.12 -0.03
C PHE A 237 4.30 13.31 -1.07
N ARG A 238 4.03 12.02 -0.82
CA ARG A 238 3.43 11.12 -1.84
C ARG A 238 2.15 11.64 -2.50
N PRO A 239 1.16 12.17 -1.76
CA PRO A 239 -0.05 12.68 -2.37
C PRO A 239 0.19 13.87 -3.31
N PHE A 240 1.32 14.58 -3.14
CA PHE A 240 1.62 15.80 -3.88
C PHE A 240 2.52 15.57 -5.10
N VAL A 241 3.02 14.35 -5.32
CA VAL A 241 3.90 14.03 -6.45
C VAL A 241 3.22 14.29 -7.80
N PRO A 242 1.97 13.83 -8.08
CA PRO A 242 1.31 14.10 -9.35
C PRO A 242 1.07 15.59 -9.59
N GLN A 243 0.65 16.33 -8.57
CA GLN A 243 0.48 17.77 -8.63
C GLN A 243 1.81 18.50 -8.93
N PHE A 244 2.90 18.06 -8.31
CA PHE A 244 4.22 18.62 -8.52
C PHE A 244 4.71 18.42 -9.96
N LEU A 245 4.47 17.23 -10.55
CA LEU A 245 4.81 16.94 -11.95
C LEU A 245 4.10 17.88 -12.91
N ALA A 246 2.81 18.12 -12.68
CA ALA A 246 2.03 19.05 -13.48
C ALA A 246 2.50 20.50 -13.27
N TYR A 247 2.66 20.93 -12.02
CA TYR A 247 3.05 22.29 -11.67
C TYR A 247 4.46 22.64 -12.15
N ALA A 248 5.45 21.79 -11.87
CA ALA A 248 6.86 22.11 -12.12
C ALA A 248 7.28 21.84 -13.58
N TYR A 249 6.64 20.85 -14.23
CA TYR A 249 7.10 20.33 -15.52
C TYR A 249 6.03 20.29 -16.60
N GLY A 250 4.77 20.62 -16.29
CA GLY A 250 3.68 20.67 -17.26
C GLY A 250 3.21 19.30 -17.75
N TYR A 251 3.46 18.21 -17.00
CA TYR A 251 3.01 16.87 -17.37
C TYR A 251 1.51 16.68 -17.18
N GLY A 252 0.88 16.02 -18.17
CA GLY A 252 -0.54 15.68 -18.17
C GLY A 252 -0.83 14.30 -17.57
N ASP A 253 -2.10 13.90 -17.65
CA ASP A 253 -2.58 12.64 -17.06
C ASP A 253 -1.82 11.42 -17.56
N PHE A 254 -1.53 11.35 -18.87
CA PHE A 254 -0.86 10.19 -19.46
C PHE A 254 0.59 10.04 -18.98
N ASP A 255 1.34 11.14 -18.99
CA ASP A 255 2.73 11.13 -18.52
C ASP A 255 2.82 10.77 -17.04
N ILE A 256 1.94 11.36 -16.21
CA ILE A 256 1.83 11.06 -14.78
C ILE A 256 1.48 9.59 -14.59
N GLY A 257 0.55 9.06 -15.38
CA GLY A 257 0.16 7.65 -15.36
C GLY A 257 1.31 6.70 -15.70
N ILE A 258 2.11 7.02 -16.73
CA ILE A 258 3.31 6.25 -17.11
C ILE A 258 4.30 6.23 -15.95
N LEU A 259 4.60 7.38 -15.36
CA LEU A 259 5.52 7.48 -14.23
C LEU A 259 5.01 6.67 -13.03
N GLY A 260 3.70 6.69 -12.74
CA GLY A 260 3.07 5.84 -11.73
C GLY A 260 3.29 4.35 -12.00
N SER A 261 3.07 3.91 -13.25
CA SER A 261 3.32 2.53 -13.69
C SER A 261 4.78 2.12 -13.51
N ILE A 262 5.72 2.99 -13.85
CA ILE A 262 7.16 2.76 -13.66
C ILE A 262 7.51 2.65 -12.16
N CYS A 263 6.87 3.45 -11.32
CA CYS A 263 7.05 3.37 -9.88
C CYS A 263 6.62 2.00 -9.34
N PHE A 264 5.46 1.50 -9.73
CA PHE A 264 4.99 0.17 -9.31
C PHE A 264 5.82 -0.97 -9.92
N PHE A 265 6.30 -0.84 -11.15
CA PHE A 265 7.27 -1.77 -11.72
C PHE A 265 8.58 -1.77 -10.92
N GLY A 266 9.10 -0.59 -10.57
CA GLY A 266 10.24 -0.43 -9.67
C GLY A 266 10.00 -1.08 -8.30
N SER A 267 8.79 -0.94 -7.75
CA SER A 267 8.40 -1.60 -6.48
C SER A 267 8.53 -3.12 -6.57
N ALA A 268 8.08 -3.73 -7.65
CA ALA A 268 8.17 -5.17 -7.85
C ALA A 268 9.64 -5.63 -7.98
N VAL A 269 10.44 -4.95 -8.78
CA VAL A 269 11.85 -5.32 -9.03
C VAL A 269 12.72 -5.03 -7.81
N LEU A 270 12.68 -3.80 -7.30
CA LEU A 270 13.52 -3.36 -6.18
C LEU A 270 13.09 -4.02 -4.87
N GLY A 271 11.79 -4.30 -4.69
CA GLY A 271 11.30 -5.06 -3.54
C GLY A 271 11.97 -6.44 -3.42
N ILE A 272 12.11 -7.16 -4.55
CA ILE A 272 12.82 -8.45 -4.59
C ILE A 272 14.31 -8.27 -4.32
N LEU A 273 14.95 -7.26 -4.91
CA LEU A 273 16.38 -7.01 -4.72
C LEU A 273 16.70 -6.61 -3.28
N LEU A 274 15.92 -5.71 -2.70
CA LEU A 274 16.05 -5.28 -1.30
C LEU A 274 15.76 -6.45 -0.33
N GLY A 275 14.76 -7.28 -0.63
CA GLY A 275 14.50 -8.49 0.15
C GLY A 275 15.71 -9.43 0.17
N LYS A 276 16.28 -9.75 -1.00
CA LYS A 276 17.51 -10.58 -1.10
C LYS A 276 18.70 -9.95 -0.38
N LEU A 277 18.86 -8.63 -0.46
CA LEU A 277 19.89 -7.89 0.28
C LEU A 277 19.73 -8.07 1.79
N GLY A 278 18.50 -7.91 2.27
CA GLY A 278 18.15 -8.08 3.68
C GLY A 278 18.37 -9.50 4.19
N ASP A 279 18.05 -10.51 3.38
CA ASP A 279 18.26 -11.92 3.74
C ASP A 279 19.74 -12.32 3.73
N LYS A 280 20.52 -11.77 2.77
CA LYS A 280 21.94 -12.09 2.63
C LYS A 280 22.81 -11.44 3.72
N TRP A 281 22.47 -10.21 4.11
CA TRP A 281 23.28 -9.40 5.05
C TRP A 281 22.49 -9.11 6.32
N ARG A 282 21.68 -8.03 6.29
CA ARG A 282 20.87 -7.60 7.44
C ARG A 282 19.59 -6.94 6.92
N LYS A 283 18.46 -7.27 7.51
CA LYS A 283 17.16 -6.68 7.13
C LYS A 283 17.16 -5.16 7.26
N ALA A 284 17.91 -4.64 8.22
CA ALA A 284 18.15 -3.22 8.40
C ALA A 284 18.79 -2.54 7.17
N TYR A 285 19.71 -3.23 6.46
CA TYR A 285 20.32 -2.68 5.23
C TYR A 285 19.33 -2.63 4.05
N ALA A 286 18.37 -3.54 4.00
CA ALA A 286 17.28 -3.44 3.03
C ALA A 286 16.43 -2.20 3.27
N LEU A 287 16.15 -1.88 4.53
CA LEU A 287 15.43 -0.68 4.92
C LEU A 287 16.24 0.60 4.62
N ALA A 288 17.51 0.62 5.00
CA ALA A 288 18.40 1.74 4.68
C ALA A 288 18.51 1.95 3.17
N GLY A 289 18.69 0.90 2.38
CA GLY A 289 18.71 0.94 0.92
C GLY A 289 17.41 1.48 0.32
N SER A 290 16.26 1.08 0.85
CA SER A 290 14.95 1.63 0.46
C SER A 290 14.87 3.15 0.69
N MET A 291 15.38 3.64 1.81
CA MET A 291 15.40 5.08 2.12
C MET A 291 16.40 5.85 1.25
N VAL A 292 17.55 5.28 0.97
CA VAL A 292 18.55 5.87 0.07
C VAL A 292 17.97 6.00 -1.34
N LEU A 293 17.33 4.95 -1.87
CA LEU A 293 16.66 4.99 -3.17
C LEU A 293 15.56 6.05 -3.21
N CYS A 294 14.78 6.18 -2.12
CA CYS A 294 13.78 7.22 -2.00
C CYS A 294 14.41 8.63 -2.01
N CYS A 295 15.48 8.86 -1.26
CA CYS A 295 16.19 10.13 -1.25
C CYS A 295 16.67 10.53 -2.66
N PHE A 296 17.37 9.63 -3.36
CA PHE A 296 17.84 9.87 -4.73
C PHE A 296 16.68 10.14 -5.68
N SER A 297 15.58 9.37 -5.57
CA SER A 297 14.36 9.61 -6.35
C SER A 297 13.83 11.03 -6.17
N LEU A 298 13.73 11.51 -4.93
CA LEU A 298 13.23 12.85 -4.63
C LEU A 298 14.19 13.95 -5.12
N VAL A 299 15.49 13.73 -5.02
CA VAL A 299 16.49 14.66 -5.59
C VAL A 299 16.32 14.75 -7.09
N LEU A 300 16.25 13.62 -7.80
CA LEU A 300 16.05 13.61 -9.26
C LEU A 300 14.72 14.27 -9.65
N LEU A 301 13.64 14.01 -8.89
CA LEU A 301 12.33 14.61 -9.10
C LEU A 301 12.36 16.15 -8.96
N THR A 302 13.14 16.68 -8.02
CA THR A 302 13.14 18.14 -7.76
C THR A 302 14.15 18.90 -8.62
N VAL A 303 15.13 18.25 -9.20
CA VAL A 303 16.23 18.88 -9.97
C VAL A 303 16.00 18.81 -11.49
N SER A 304 15.27 17.82 -12.00
CA SER A 304 15.17 17.60 -13.44
C SER A 304 13.72 17.34 -13.88
N GLY A 305 13.30 18.09 -14.91
CA GLY A 305 12.06 17.85 -15.63
C GLY A 305 12.20 16.93 -16.86
N SER A 306 13.38 16.34 -17.12
CA SER A 306 13.53 15.40 -18.22
C SER A 306 12.75 14.11 -17.93
N PHE A 307 11.88 13.70 -18.86
CA PHE A 307 11.04 12.50 -18.70
C PHE A 307 11.88 11.24 -18.45
N SER A 308 13.01 11.07 -19.16
CA SER A 308 13.91 9.93 -18.95
C SER A 308 14.53 9.89 -17.55
N ILE A 309 14.89 11.05 -17.00
CA ILE A 309 15.41 11.16 -15.61
C ILE A 309 14.29 10.86 -14.61
N LEU A 310 13.08 11.36 -14.87
CA LEU A 310 11.93 11.08 -14.06
C LEU A 310 11.54 9.59 -14.09
N MET A 311 11.64 8.91 -15.24
CA MET A 311 11.45 7.45 -15.30
C MET A 311 12.42 6.73 -14.36
N LEU A 312 13.69 7.12 -14.32
CA LEU A 312 14.65 6.56 -13.35
C LEU A 312 14.27 6.91 -11.89
N ALA A 313 13.92 8.16 -11.65
CA ALA A 313 13.48 8.61 -10.32
C ALA A 313 12.28 7.79 -9.81
N PHE A 314 11.27 7.59 -10.64
CA PHE A 314 10.06 6.84 -10.28
C PHE A 314 10.34 5.33 -10.12
N PHE A 315 11.20 4.75 -10.97
CA PHE A 315 11.66 3.39 -10.75
C PHE A 315 12.35 3.24 -9.38
N MET A 316 13.22 4.18 -9.01
CA MET A 316 13.89 4.17 -7.69
C MET A 316 12.90 4.41 -6.55
N ALA A 317 11.92 5.31 -6.73
CA ALA A 317 10.84 5.56 -5.74
C ALA A 317 10.08 4.29 -5.40
N GLY A 318 9.91 3.40 -6.36
CA GLY A 318 9.29 2.08 -6.18
C GLY A 318 9.90 1.27 -5.05
N GLY A 319 11.22 1.37 -4.82
CA GLY A 319 11.91 0.69 -3.72
C GLY A 319 11.36 1.04 -2.33
N SER A 320 10.77 2.22 -2.17
CA SER A 320 10.19 2.66 -0.91
C SER A 320 8.91 1.91 -0.51
N TYR A 321 8.23 1.25 -1.44
CA TYR A 321 7.05 0.42 -1.14
C TYR A 321 7.41 -0.89 -0.42
N ALA A 322 8.68 -1.33 -0.48
CA ALA A 322 9.16 -2.51 0.23
C ALA A 322 9.15 -2.35 1.77
N ILE A 323 9.00 -1.13 2.29
CA ILE A 323 9.05 -0.82 3.74
C ILE A 323 8.07 -1.66 4.54
N TRP A 324 6.83 -1.84 4.07
CA TRP A 324 5.82 -2.63 4.75
C TRP A 324 6.22 -4.10 4.92
N SER A 325 6.80 -4.69 3.88
CA SER A 325 7.30 -6.06 3.90
C SER A 325 8.53 -6.19 4.79
N ILE A 326 9.44 -5.22 4.71
CA ILE A 326 10.68 -5.17 5.51
C ILE A 326 10.34 -4.99 7.00
N MET A 327 9.35 -4.16 7.34
CA MET A 327 8.85 -4.01 8.71
C MET A 327 8.44 -5.36 9.31
N GLY A 328 7.59 -6.11 8.59
CA GLY A 328 7.18 -7.44 9.02
C GLY A 328 8.35 -8.41 9.20
N ALA A 329 9.33 -8.34 8.30
CA ALA A 329 10.54 -9.17 8.35
C ALA A 329 11.49 -8.82 9.52
N ILE A 330 11.53 -7.56 9.95
CA ILE A 330 12.33 -7.11 11.12
C ILE A 330 11.62 -7.45 12.42
N VAL A 331 10.33 -7.13 12.52
CA VAL A 331 9.59 -7.22 13.78
C VAL A 331 9.14 -8.65 14.08
N GLY A 332 8.81 -9.43 13.06
CA GLY A 332 8.25 -10.78 13.21
C GLY A 332 9.15 -11.77 13.99
N PRO A 333 10.46 -11.86 13.70
CA PRO A 333 11.36 -12.75 14.42
C PRO A 333 11.57 -12.40 15.90
N LEU A 334 11.34 -11.15 16.29
CA LEU A 334 11.49 -10.68 17.67
C LEU A 334 10.36 -11.12 18.59
N ALA A 335 9.30 -11.68 18.02
CA ALA A 335 8.09 -12.05 18.75
C ALA A 335 8.08 -13.54 19.12
N PRO A 336 7.60 -13.91 20.32
CA PRO A 336 7.20 -15.28 20.62
C PRO A 336 6.16 -15.77 19.60
N GLU A 337 6.22 -17.06 19.21
CA GLU A 337 5.34 -17.62 18.18
C GLU A 337 3.84 -17.43 18.49
N SER A 338 3.47 -17.57 19.75
CA SER A 338 2.10 -17.47 20.23
C SER A 338 1.46 -16.08 20.03
N ILE A 339 2.26 -15.01 20.00
CA ILE A 339 1.78 -13.62 19.92
C ILE A 339 2.34 -12.85 18.72
N ARG A 340 3.03 -13.54 17.79
CA ARG A 340 3.74 -12.91 16.65
C ARG A 340 2.85 -11.98 15.82
N ALA A 341 1.63 -12.39 15.52
CA ALA A 341 0.70 -11.55 14.75
C ALA A 341 0.36 -10.24 15.49
N ARG A 342 0.08 -10.31 16.81
CA ARG A 342 -0.18 -9.14 17.65
C ARG A 342 1.07 -8.26 17.77
N TRP A 343 2.25 -8.87 17.89
CA TRP A 343 3.51 -8.15 17.99
C TRP A 343 3.79 -7.31 16.75
N VAL A 344 3.61 -7.88 15.55
CA VAL A 344 3.80 -7.18 14.27
C VAL A 344 2.74 -6.10 14.04
N SER A 345 1.52 -6.31 14.53
CA SER A 345 0.45 -5.32 14.36
C SER A 345 0.69 -4.01 15.14
N VAL A 346 1.48 -4.04 16.21
CA VAL A 346 1.74 -2.82 17.02
C VAL A 346 2.47 -1.74 16.19
N PRO A 347 3.64 -1.99 15.59
CA PRO A 347 4.30 -0.99 14.74
C PRO A 347 3.46 -0.58 13.52
N GLN A 348 2.70 -1.52 12.94
CA GLN A 348 1.80 -1.20 11.82
C GLN A 348 0.72 -0.19 12.24
N THR A 349 0.07 -0.42 13.37
CA THR A 349 -0.98 0.48 13.89
C THR A 349 -0.40 1.86 14.23
N VAL A 350 0.75 1.91 14.92
CA VAL A 350 1.41 3.19 15.24
C VAL A 350 1.81 3.94 13.97
N SER A 351 2.29 3.23 12.94
CA SER A 351 2.63 3.82 11.64
C SER A 351 1.42 4.37 10.89
N MET A 352 0.27 3.70 10.98
CA MET A 352 -0.98 4.20 10.39
C MET A 352 -1.46 5.49 11.05
N PHE A 353 -1.29 5.63 12.37
CA PHE A 353 -1.53 6.93 13.02
C PHE A 353 -0.55 8.02 12.57
N GLY A 354 0.72 7.67 12.32
CA GLY A 354 1.68 8.59 11.69
C GLY A 354 1.22 9.01 10.28
N SER A 355 0.68 8.07 9.50
CA SER A 355 0.19 8.34 8.14
C SER A 355 -1.07 9.22 8.09
N PHE A 356 -1.84 9.32 9.18
CA PHE A 356 -3.03 10.15 9.26
C PHE A 356 -2.71 11.66 9.23
N ILE A 357 -1.72 12.10 9.99
CA ILE A 357 -1.40 13.54 10.12
C ILE A 357 -0.50 14.03 8.97
N ALA A 358 0.33 13.15 8.41
CA ALA A 358 1.35 13.50 7.44
C ALA A 358 0.81 14.17 6.15
N PRO A 359 -0.26 13.68 5.49
CA PRO A 359 -0.78 14.34 4.30
C PRO A 359 -1.31 15.75 4.56
N TYR A 360 -1.90 15.99 5.73
CA TYR A 360 -2.35 17.33 6.11
C TYR A 360 -1.16 18.29 6.25
N ILE A 361 -0.12 17.89 7.00
CA ILE A 361 1.10 18.70 7.12
C ILE A 361 1.76 18.88 5.76
N GLY A 362 1.81 17.83 4.93
CA GLY A 362 2.32 17.90 3.58
C GLY A 362 1.57 18.91 2.71
N GLY A 363 0.23 18.98 2.85
CA GLY A 363 -0.60 19.96 2.16
C GLY A 363 -0.28 21.40 2.56
N VAL A 364 -0.16 21.66 3.86
CA VAL A 364 0.24 22.99 4.39
C VAL A 364 1.63 23.39 3.87
N LEU A 365 2.57 22.46 3.86
CA LEU A 365 3.92 22.71 3.34
C LEU A 365 3.91 22.96 1.83
N TYR A 366 3.13 22.19 1.09
CA TYR A 366 3.02 22.33 -0.36
C TYR A 366 2.36 23.65 -0.76
N ASP A 367 1.36 24.10 0.00
CA ASP A 367 0.71 25.39 -0.20
C ASP A 367 1.68 26.57 0.02
N ALA A 368 2.55 26.45 1.02
CA ALA A 368 3.62 27.43 1.26
C ALA A 368 4.69 27.42 0.16
N SER A 369 5.08 26.25 -0.32
CA SER A 369 5.91 26.04 -1.51
C SER A 369 5.80 24.60 -1.99
N PRO A 370 5.54 24.37 -3.31
CA PRO A 370 5.45 23.02 -3.88
C PRO A 370 6.69 22.15 -3.64
N TYR A 371 7.84 22.74 -3.34
CA TYR A 371 9.09 22.03 -3.07
C TYR A 371 9.28 21.60 -1.61
N TYR A 372 8.60 22.24 -0.65
CA TYR A 372 8.89 22.01 0.79
C TYR A 372 8.64 20.58 1.26
N PRO A 373 7.54 19.87 0.89
CA PRO A 373 7.36 18.49 1.31
C PRO A 373 8.50 17.57 0.85
N PHE A 374 9.02 17.83 -0.36
CA PHE A 374 10.11 17.04 -0.95
C PHE A 374 11.44 17.36 -0.28
N PHE A 375 11.78 18.63 -0.07
CA PHE A 375 13.02 19.01 0.59
C PHE A 375 13.09 18.51 2.04
N ILE A 376 11.99 18.56 2.78
CA ILE A 376 11.90 18.00 4.13
C ILE A 376 12.10 16.48 4.08
N ALA A 377 11.47 15.79 3.14
CA ALA A 377 11.65 14.36 2.97
C ALA A 377 13.09 14.01 2.55
N ILE A 378 13.74 14.77 1.66
CA ILE A 378 15.16 14.63 1.29
C ILE A 378 16.06 14.78 2.50
N ALA A 379 15.77 15.73 3.40
CA ALA A 379 16.55 15.93 4.63
C ALA A 379 16.37 14.80 5.65
N ILE A 380 15.17 14.25 5.78
CA ILE A 380 14.84 13.24 6.80
C ILE A 380 15.22 11.81 6.33
N THR A 381 15.06 11.47 5.05
CA THR A 381 15.30 10.10 4.56
C THR A 381 16.72 9.59 4.78
N PRO A 382 17.81 10.37 4.62
CA PRO A 382 19.17 9.92 4.96
C PRO A 382 19.34 9.65 6.46
N ILE A 383 18.70 10.47 7.30
CA ILE A 383 18.73 10.27 8.77
C ILE A 383 18.08 8.95 9.12
N ILE A 384 16.91 8.65 8.53
CA ILE A 384 16.23 7.36 8.72
C ILE A 384 17.12 6.22 8.22
N ALA A 385 17.78 6.36 7.05
CA ALA A 385 18.69 5.36 6.53
C ALA A 385 19.89 5.10 7.46
N LEU A 386 20.48 6.15 8.02
CA LEU A 386 21.54 6.06 9.01
C LEU A 386 21.07 5.37 10.29
N LEU A 387 19.93 5.80 10.84
CA LEU A 387 19.33 5.17 12.02
C LEU A 387 19.01 3.69 11.77
N ALA A 388 18.50 3.33 10.59
CA ALA A 388 18.25 1.94 10.21
C ALA A 388 19.54 1.11 10.22
N SER A 389 20.68 1.68 9.85
CA SER A 389 21.97 0.97 9.81
C SER A 389 22.61 0.78 11.18
N THR A 390 22.08 1.42 12.23
CA THR A 390 22.60 1.29 13.61
C THR A 390 22.20 -0.04 14.27
N LYS A 391 22.77 -0.30 15.46
CA LYS A 391 22.48 -1.50 16.27
C LYS A 391 21.07 -1.55 16.87
N ILE A 392 20.24 -0.52 16.70
CA ILE A 392 18.84 -0.47 17.18
C ILE A 392 18.03 -1.67 16.66
N PHE A 393 18.38 -2.19 15.49
CA PHE A 393 17.76 -3.33 14.82
C PHE A 393 18.49 -4.66 15.05
N GLU A 394 19.54 -4.66 15.87
CA GLU A 394 20.22 -5.89 16.32
C GLU A 394 19.47 -6.53 17.49
N GLU A 395 19.62 -7.83 17.64
CA GLU A 395 18.99 -8.67 18.66
C GLU A 395 19.31 -8.27 20.10
#